data_cb9aeb773926d5f1b355a18cab0572f2
#
_entry.id   cb9aeb773926d5f1b355a18cab0572f2
#
_cell.length_a   1.000
_cell.length_b   1.000
_cell.length_c   1.000
_cell.angle_alpha   90.00
_cell.angle_beta   90.00
_cell.angle_gamma   90.00
#
_symmetry.space_group_name_H-M   'P 1'
#
loop_
_entity.id
_entity.type
_entity.pdbx_description
1 polymer ?
#
loop_
_entity_poly.entity_id
_entity_poly.type
_entity_poly.pdbx_seq_one_letter_code
_entity_poly.pdbx_strand_id
1 'polypeptide(L)'
;MNTAYKLQGIHRHYEWGGNTFIPQLMHVDNAIGKPFAEYWMGAHPSAPAMVETAEGSRALDQMIQEKPEAFLGPKTAAQFGSLPYLFKILDVEKMLSIQVHPSKENAEKGFKKEQIAGLPIDAPHRNYKDQNHKPEVMVALSDFWLLHGFMPAMALKERLTSLAPLHNLLPIFGMDDYAGLYSHFMRLDQSAADAILKPLLALAVE
;
A
#
# COMPACT_ATOMS: atom_id res chain seq x y z
N MET A 1 -28.60 -18.64 12.37
CA MET A 1 -28.45 -19.05 10.94
C MET A 1 -27.33 -18.25 10.36
N ASN A 2 -26.37 -18.91 9.69
CA ASN A 2 -25.33 -18.19 8.94
C ASN A 2 -25.99 -17.67 7.65
N THR A 3 -26.16 -16.36 7.57
CA THR A 3 -26.74 -15.70 6.39
C THR A 3 -25.59 -15.28 5.47
N ALA A 4 -25.63 -15.70 4.20
CA ALA A 4 -24.72 -15.21 3.18
C ALA A 4 -25.31 -13.93 2.56
N TYR A 5 -24.46 -12.95 2.36
CA TYR A 5 -24.82 -11.68 1.71
C TYR A 5 -24.00 -11.50 0.44
N LYS A 6 -24.59 -10.86 -0.56
CA LYS A 6 -23.85 -10.39 -1.71
C LYS A 6 -23.10 -9.12 -1.32
N LEU A 7 -21.79 -9.12 -1.61
CA LEU A 7 -20.88 -8.02 -1.30
C LEU A 7 -20.48 -7.33 -2.59
N GLN A 8 -20.59 -6.01 -2.63
CA GLN A 8 -20.06 -5.15 -3.68
C GLN A 8 -18.88 -4.37 -3.11
N GLY A 9 -17.68 -4.63 -3.62
CA GLY A 9 -16.47 -3.91 -3.24
C GLY A 9 -16.36 -2.54 -3.89
N ILE A 10 -15.28 -1.83 -3.57
CA ILE A 10 -15.00 -0.48 -4.06
C ILE A 10 -13.75 -0.50 -4.94
N HIS A 11 -13.85 0.10 -6.13
CA HIS A 11 -12.72 0.27 -7.04
C HIS A 11 -11.83 1.43 -6.59
N ARG A 12 -10.50 1.21 -6.70
CA ARG A 12 -9.48 2.24 -6.47
C ARG A 12 -8.74 2.49 -7.78
N HIS A 13 -8.64 3.78 -8.13
CA HIS A 13 -8.15 4.23 -9.42
C HIS A 13 -6.80 4.94 -9.26
N TYR A 14 -5.77 4.17 -8.88
CA TYR A 14 -4.41 4.70 -8.82
C TYR A 14 -3.75 4.62 -10.20
N GLU A 15 -2.85 5.54 -10.49
CA GLU A 15 -2.18 5.66 -11.80
C GLU A 15 -1.30 4.46 -12.19
N TRP A 16 -0.94 3.62 -11.22
CA TRP A 16 -0.17 2.41 -11.45
C TRP A 16 -1.02 1.21 -11.86
N GLY A 17 -2.34 1.35 -11.84
CA GLY A 17 -3.28 0.28 -12.15
C GLY A 17 -3.41 -0.02 -13.62
N GLY A 18 -3.71 -1.28 -13.95
CA GLY A 18 -4.15 -1.69 -15.28
C GLY A 18 -5.54 -1.17 -15.62
N ASN A 19 -5.92 -1.29 -16.86
CA ASN A 19 -7.20 -0.78 -17.37
C ASN A 19 -8.10 -1.86 -18.00
N THR A 20 -7.70 -3.13 -17.92
CA THR A 20 -8.39 -4.24 -18.58
C THR A 20 -8.83 -5.35 -17.64
N PHE A 21 -7.96 -5.87 -16.77
CA PHE A 21 -8.22 -7.08 -16.00
C PHE A 21 -9.38 -6.92 -15.00
N ILE A 22 -9.31 -5.93 -14.09
CA ILE A 22 -10.41 -5.70 -13.12
C ILE A 22 -11.71 -5.33 -13.82
N PRO A 23 -11.76 -4.41 -14.82
CA PRO A 23 -12.99 -4.16 -15.58
C PRO A 23 -13.59 -5.42 -16.22
N GLN A 24 -12.78 -6.26 -16.86
CA GLN A 24 -13.25 -7.52 -17.46
C GLN A 24 -13.79 -8.49 -16.41
N LEU A 25 -13.07 -8.68 -15.30
CA LEU A 25 -13.47 -9.53 -14.19
C LEU A 25 -14.83 -9.11 -13.58
N MET A 26 -15.04 -7.80 -13.50
CA MET A 26 -16.25 -7.21 -12.90
C MET A 26 -17.36 -6.94 -13.92
N HIS A 27 -17.15 -7.21 -15.21
CA HIS A 27 -18.08 -6.88 -16.29
C HIS A 27 -18.45 -5.40 -16.33
N VAL A 28 -17.46 -4.51 -16.07
CA VAL A 28 -17.62 -3.06 -16.08
C VAL A 28 -17.05 -2.52 -17.39
N ASP A 29 -17.81 -1.65 -18.07
CA ASP A 29 -17.30 -0.95 -19.24
C ASP A 29 -16.23 0.08 -18.84
N ASN A 30 -15.10 0.07 -19.54
CA ASN A 30 -13.98 0.99 -19.35
C ASN A 30 -13.48 1.57 -20.67
N ALA A 31 -14.40 2.02 -21.52
CA ALA A 31 -14.10 2.58 -22.83
C ALA A 31 -13.12 3.79 -22.78
N ILE A 32 -13.07 4.50 -21.66
CA ILE A 32 -12.17 5.65 -21.46
C ILE A 32 -10.78 5.25 -20.97
N GLY A 33 -10.50 3.97 -20.75
CA GLY A 33 -9.18 3.46 -20.29
C GLY A 33 -8.77 3.94 -18.91
N LYS A 34 -9.72 4.17 -17.99
CA LYS A 34 -9.42 4.59 -16.62
C LYS A 34 -8.65 3.49 -15.89
N PRO A 35 -7.59 3.80 -15.10
CA PRO A 35 -6.91 2.80 -14.29
C PRO A 35 -7.84 2.17 -13.23
N PHE A 36 -7.83 0.84 -13.10
CA PHE A 36 -8.49 0.06 -12.07
C PHE A 36 -7.41 -0.70 -11.28
N ALA A 37 -6.80 -0.02 -10.34
CA ALA A 37 -5.63 -0.53 -9.62
C ALA A 37 -5.98 -1.59 -8.60
N GLU A 38 -7.05 -1.38 -7.83
CA GLU A 38 -7.49 -2.29 -6.78
C GLU A 38 -9.01 -2.38 -6.71
N TYR A 39 -9.51 -3.56 -6.31
CA TYR A 39 -10.90 -3.78 -5.91
C TYR A 39 -10.92 -4.23 -4.46
N TRP A 40 -11.48 -3.39 -3.58
CA TRP A 40 -11.50 -3.59 -2.13
C TRP A 40 -12.77 -4.26 -1.67
N MET A 41 -12.64 -5.36 -0.95
CA MET A 41 -13.74 -6.10 -0.35
C MET A 41 -13.51 -6.22 1.16
N GLY A 42 -14.10 -5.30 1.93
CA GLY A 42 -13.94 -5.24 3.38
C GLY A 42 -14.62 -4.04 4.01
N ALA A 43 -14.34 -3.82 5.29
CA ALA A 43 -14.97 -2.80 6.11
C ALA A 43 -14.02 -1.60 6.38
N HIS A 44 -13.17 -1.24 5.42
CA HIS A 44 -12.23 -0.13 5.60
C HIS A 44 -13.00 1.21 5.63
N PRO A 45 -12.81 2.08 6.66
CA PRO A 45 -13.63 3.29 6.85
C PRO A 45 -13.62 4.27 5.66
N SER A 46 -12.51 4.35 4.91
CA SER A 46 -12.43 5.23 3.74
C SER A 46 -13.11 4.68 2.49
N ALA A 47 -13.42 3.38 2.44
CA ALA A 47 -14.04 2.72 1.29
C ALA A 47 -14.65 1.36 1.73
N PRO A 48 -15.71 1.37 2.54
CA PRO A 48 -16.38 0.15 2.96
C PRO A 48 -17.10 -0.49 1.78
N ALA A 49 -17.02 -1.81 1.68
CA ALA A 49 -17.81 -2.55 0.74
C ALA A 49 -19.31 -2.45 1.08
N MET A 50 -20.17 -2.54 0.07
CA MET A 50 -21.61 -2.49 0.22
C MET A 50 -22.19 -3.89 0.27
N VAL A 51 -23.13 -4.11 1.17
CA VAL A 51 -23.85 -5.38 1.37
C VAL A 51 -25.27 -5.21 0.84
N GLU A 52 -25.69 -6.08 -0.06
CA GLU A 52 -27.07 -6.13 -0.52
C GLU A 52 -27.95 -6.82 0.54
N THR A 53 -28.92 -6.11 1.06
CA THR A 53 -29.93 -6.64 2.00
C THR A 53 -31.32 -6.55 1.40
N ALA A 54 -32.32 -7.19 2.04
CA ALA A 54 -33.72 -7.09 1.62
C ALA A 54 -34.27 -5.64 1.68
N GLU A 55 -33.64 -4.79 2.50
CA GLU A 55 -34.05 -3.40 2.73
C GLU A 55 -33.22 -2.41 1.89
N GLY A 56 -32.30 -2.92 1.07
CA GLY A 56 -31.39 -2.11 0.23
C GLY A 56 -29.91 -2.34 0.52
N SER A 57 -29.08 -1.52 -0.10
CA SER A 57 -27.62 -1.61 0.05
C SER A 57 -27.14 -0.88 1.30
N ARG A 58 -26.27 -1.52 2.11
CA ARG A 58 -25.74 -0.97 3.35
C ARG A 58 -24.22 -1.12 3.43
N ALA A 59 -23.55 -0.18 4.06
CA ALA A 59 -22.10 -0.24 4.26
C ALA A 59 -21.73 -1.32 5.29
N LEU A 60 -20.77 -2.17 4.94
CA LEU A 60 -20.34 -3.30 5.76
C LEU A 60 -19.77 -2.87 7.11
N ASP A 61 -19.02 -1.79 7.16
CA ASP A 61 -18.45 -1.24 8.40
C ASP A 61 -19.55 -0.82 9.39
N GLN A 62 -20.62 -0.16 8.91
CA GLN A 62 -21.78 0.22 9.73
C GLN A 62 -22.53 -1.00 10.25
N MET A 63 -22.76 -2.01 9.39
CA MET A 63 -23.43 -3.24 9.81
C MET A 63 -22.65 -3.98 10.90
N ILE A 64 -21.31 -4.01 10.78
CA ILE A 64 -20.44 -4.60 11.79
C ILE A 64 -20.51 -3.80 13.10
N GLN A 65 -20.46 -2.45 13.03
CA GLN A 65 -20.56 -1.60 14.22
C GLN A 65 -21.88 -1.81 14.98
N GLU A 66 -23.00 -1.95 14.28
CA GLU A 66 -24.30 -2.18 14.89
C GLU A 66 -24.43 -3.55 15.55
N LYS A 67 -23.88 -4.59 14.94
CA LYS A 67 -24.02 -5.99 15.38
C LYS A 67 -22.70 -6.77 15.25
N PRO A 68 -21.64 -6.39 15.97
CA PRO A 68 -20.31 -6.94 15.77
C PRO A 68 -20.27 -8.47 15.93
N GLU A 69 -20.91 -9.04 16.94
CA GLU A 69 -20.91 -10.49 17.15
C GLU A 69 -21.65 -11.27 16.04
N ALA A 70 -22.69 -10.67 15.46
CA ALA A 70 -23.44 -11.31 14.39
C ALA A 70 -22.61 -11.43 13.08
N PHE A 71 -21.76 -10.45 12.79
CA PHE A 71 -20.95 -10.42 11.57
C PHE A 71 -19.55 -11.00 11.75
N LEU A 72 -18.91 -10.80 12.90
CA LEU A 72 -17.54 -11.22 13.17
C LEU A 72 -17.45 -12.51 14.00
N GLY A 73 -18.56 -12.89 14.64
CA GLY A 73 -18.56 -13.88 15.70
C GLY A 73 -18.00 -13.33 17.02
N PRO A 74 -18.35 -13.94 18.18
CA PRO A 74 -18.03 -13.39 19.49
C PRO A 74 -16.52 -13.24 19.73
N LYS A 75 -15.72 -14.21 19.28
CA LYS A 75 -14.25 -14.17 19.47
C LYS A 75 -13.59 -13.01 18.72
N THR A 76 -13.90 -12.85 17.44
CA THR A 76 -13.30 -11.78 16.60
C THR A 76 -13.82 -10.40 17.03
N ALA A 77 -15.11 -10.30 17.37
CA ALA A 77 -15.70 -9.07 17.88
C ALA A 77 -15.03 -8.62 19.19
N ALA A 78 -14.82 -9.53 20.14
CA ALA A 78 -14.16 -9.23 21.42
C ALA A 78 -12.69 -8.85 21.23
N GLN A 79 -11.98 -9.46 20.27
CA GLN A 79 -10.56 -9.26 20.07
C GLN A 79 -10.25 -7.99 19.25
N PHE A 80 -11.04 -7.70 18.22
CA PHE A 80 -10.72 -6.65 17.25
C PHE A 80 -11.78 -5.53 17.16
N GLY A 81 -13.02 -5.79 17.52
CA GLY A 81 -14.13 -4.84 17.39
C GLY A 81 -14.52 -4.45 15.96
N SER A 82 -13.72 -4.85 14.98
CA SER A 82 -13.88 -4.57 13.55
C SER A 82 -13.40 -5.75 12.71
N LEU A 83 -13.66 -5.74 11.40
CA LEU A 83 -13.11 -6.75 10.49
C LEU A 83 -11.58 -6.59 10.41
N PRO A 84 -10.79 -7.59 10.85
CA PRO A 84 -9.34 -7.44 11.03
C PRO A 84 -8.52 -7.63 9.74
N TYR A 85 -9.16 -7.63 8.57
CA TYR A 85 -8.49 -7.74 7.28
C TYR A 85 -9.23 -6.96 6.19
N LEU A 86 -8.52 -6.68 5.11
CA LEU A 86 -9.08 -6.13 3.88
C LEU A 86 -8.65 -7.04 2.73
N PHE A 87 -9.62 -7.69 2.09
CA PHE A 87 -9.36 -8.48 0.89
C PHE A 87 -9.33 -7.56 -0.34
N LYS A 88 -8.31 -7.75 -1.20
CA LYS A 88 -8.14 -6.94 -2.40
C LYS A 88 -7.83 -7.81 -3.61
N ILE A 89 -8.31 -7.38 -4.77
CA ILE A 89 -7.79 -7.80 -6.06
C ILE A 89 -6.97 -6.63 -6.60
N LEU A 90 -5.73 -6.91 -7.05
CA LEU A 90 -4.82 -5.91 -7.60
C LEU A 90 -4.62 -6.17 -9.10
N ASP A 91 -4.62 -5.09 -9.88
CA ASP A 91 -4.21 -5.09 -11.29
C ASP A 91 -3.07 -4.07 -11.43
N VAL A 92 -1.83 -4.58 -11.51
CA VAL A 92 -0.61 -3.77 -11.45
C VAL A 92 0.05 -3.72 -12.82
N GLU A 93 -0.11 -2.61 -13.52
CA GLU A 93 0.55 -2.35 -14.80
C GLU A 93 1.93 -1.73 -14.61
N LYS A 94 2.06 -0.82 -13.64
CA LYS A 94 3.34 -0.17 -13.28
C LYS A 94 3.85 -0.73 -11.98
N MET A 95 5.13 -1.11 -11.94
CA MET A 95 5.77 -1.68 -10.77
C MET A 95 5.51 -0.86 -9.51
N LEU A 96 5.07 -1.52 -8.44
CA LEU A 96 4.84 -0.87 -7.15
C LEU A 96 6.15 -0.45 -6.49
N SER A 97 6.15 0.74 -5.88
CA SER A 97 7.26 1.21 -5.05
C SER A 97 7.42 0.36 -3.79
N ILE A 98 8.62 0.38 -3.23
CA ILE A 98 8.85 -0.20 -1.89
C ILE A 98 8.04 0.58 -0.87
N GLN A 99 7.26 -0.13 -0.06
CA GLN A 99 6.50 0.42 1.04
C GLN A 99 7.04 -0.12 2.36
N VAL A 100 7.16 0.77 3.35
CA VAL A 100 7.55 0.40 4.71
C VAL A 100 6.34 0.51 5.62
N HIS A 101 5.89 -0.63 6.15
CA HIS A 101 4.78 -0.67 7.09
C HIS A 101 5.29 -0.61 8.53
N PRO A 102 4.68 0.24 9.38
CA PRO A 102 5.09 0.35 10.78
C PRO A 102 4.70 -0.90 11.57
N SER A 103 5.41 -1.14 12.68
CA SER A 103 4.91 -2.05 13.71
C SER A 103 3.64 -1.47 14.36
N LYS A 104 2.84 -2.31 15.05
CA LYS A 104 1.63 -1.86 15.75
C LYS A 104 1.92 -0.70 16.70
N GLU A 105 2.97 -0.83 17.50
CA GLU A 105 3.42 0.20 18.44
C GLU A 105 3.78 1.53 17.73
N ASN A 106 4.52 1.44 16.62
CA ASN A 106 4.90 2.62 15.87
C ASN A 106 3.71 3.28 15.15
N ALA A 107 2.74 2.48 14.67
CA ALA A 107 1.50 3.00 14.09
C ALA A 107 0.69 3.79 15.13
N GLU A 108 0.54 3.27 16.34
CA GLU A 108 -0.17 3.94 17.45
C GLU A 108 0.54 5.25 17.88
N LYS A 109 1.87 5.19 18.06
CA LYS A 109 2.67 6.37 18.41
C LYS A 109 2.62 7.44 17.33
N GLY A 110 2.79 7.03 16.06
CA GLY A 110 2.78 7.94 14.91
C GLY A 110 1.41 8.58 14.73
N PHE A 111 0.34 7.82 14.79
CA PHE A 111 -1.02 8.33 14.71
C PHE A 111 -1.31 9.35 15.81
N LYS A 112 -0.98 9.02 17.08
CA LYS A 112 -1.16 9.94 18.21
C LYS A 112 -0.36 11.23 18.04
N LYS A 113 0.90 11.14 17.56
CA LYS A 113 1.75 12.31 17.32
C LYS A 113 1.13 13.24 16.26
N GLU A 114 0.64 12.70 15.15
CA GLU A 114 0.02 13.50 14.09
C GLU A 114 -1.35 14.06 14.48
N GLN A 115 -2.11 13.34 15.34
CA GLN A 115 -3.35 13.87 15.94
C GLN A 115 -3.06 15.08 16.86
N ILE A 116 -2.04 14.98 17.72
CA ILE A 116 -1.65 16.09 18.61
C ILE A 116 -1.16 17.29 17.79
N ALA A 117 -0.48 17.06 16.67
CA ALA A 117 -0.05 18.11 15.76
C ALA A 117 -1.20 18.73 14.94
N GLY A 118 -2.43 18.25 15.09
CA GLY A 118 -3.62 18.76 14.39
C GLY A 118 -3.64 18.45 12.89
N LEU A 119 -2.88 17.45 12.42
CA LEU A 119 -2.90 17.06 11.01
C LEU A 119 -4.22 16.37 10.65
N PRO A 120 -4.99 16.87 9.66
CA PRO A 120 -6.19 16.21 9.18
C PRO A 120 -5.90 14.79 8.70
N ILE A 121 -6.85 13.85 8.87
CA ILE A 121 -6.67 12.44 8.48
C ILE A 121 -6.46 12.26 6.98
N ASP A 122 -7.07 13.11 6.17
CA ASP A 122 -7.01 13.13 4.71
C ASP A 122 -5.86 13.98 4.14
N ALA A 123 -5.09 14.67 4.99
CA ALA A 123 -3.97 15.48 4.53
C ALA A 123 -2.97 14.64 3.71
N PRO A 124 -2.53 15.12 2.52
CA PRO A 124 -1.62 14.38 1.64
C PRO A 124 -0.29 14.00 2.31
N HIS A 125 0.19 14.84 3.22
CA HIS A 125 1.46 14.66 3.94
C HIS A 125 1.31 13.91 5.27
N ARG A 126 0.09 13.42 5.61
CA ARG A 126 -0.12 12.58 6.79
C ARG A 126 0.31 11.15 6.51
N ASN A 127 1.22 10.63 7.34
CA ASN A 127 1.76 9.27 7.21
C ASN A 127 0.87 8.22 7.91
N TYR A 128 0.33 8.54 9.09
CA TYR A 128 -0.43 7.61 9.92
C TYR A 128 -1.92 7.96 9.88
N LYS A 129 -2.65 7.32 8.96
CA LYS A 129 -4.10 7.55 8.78
C LYS A 129 -4.97 6.73 9.73
N ASP A 130 -4.38 5.71 10.35
CA ASP A 130 -4.99 4.85 11.38
C ASP A 130 -3.91 4.33 12.35
N GLN A 131 -4.31 3.60 13.39
CA GLN A 131 -3.43 3.06 14.42
C GLN A 131 -2.98 1.61 14.13
N ASN A 132 -3.22 1.10 12.93
CA ASN A 132 -2.98 -0.31 12.64
C ASN A 132 -1.65 -0.51 11.92
N HIS A 133 -0.97 -1.60 12.25
CA HIS A 133 0.03 -2.17 11.38
C HIS A 133 -0.64 -2.81 10.15
N LYS A 134 0.13 -3.02 9.08
CA LYS A 134 -0.39 -3.54 7.81
C LYS A 134 0.43 -4.76 7.34
N PRO A 135 0.37 -5.90 8.05
CA PRO A 135 0.92 -7.12 7.49
C PRO A 135 0.13 -7.48 6.23
N GLU A 136 0.85 -7.75 5.15
CA GLU A 136 0.24 -8.05 3.85
C GLU A 136 0.74 -9.39 3.33
N VAL A 137 -0.17 -10.15 2.74
CA VAL A 137 0.14 -11.37 1.98
C VAL A 137 -0.41 -11.18 0.58
N MET A 138 0.43 -11.41 -0.41
CA MET A 138 0.03 -11.36 -1.81
C MET A 138 0.21 -12.71 -2.47
N VAL A 139 -0.76 -13.11 -3.29
CA VAL A 139 -0.72 -14.30 -4.13
C VAL A 139 -0.76 -13.84 -5.58
N ALA A 140 0.30 -14.08 -6.33
CA ALA A 140 0.35 -13.78 -7.75
C ALA A 140 -0.56 -14.76 -8.53
N LEU A 141 -1.44 -14.22 -9.37
CA LEU A 141 -2.34 -14.98 -10.26
C LEU A 141 -1.86 -14.96 -11.70
N SER A 142 -0.89 -14.11 -12.02
CA SER A 142 -0.23 -13.95 -13.31
C SER A 142 1.21 -13.49 -13.07
N ASP A 143 1.96 -13.19 -14.12
CA ASP A 143 3.25 -12.52 -14.02
C ASP A 143 3.07 -11.22 -13.25
N PHE A 144 3.91 -11.02 -12.23
CA PHE A 144 3.79 -9.91 -11.31
C PHE A 144 5.15 -9.36 -10.92
N TRP A 145 5.33 -8.05 -11.09
CA TRP A 145 6.59 -7.36 -10.80
C TRP A 145 6.42 -6.40 -9.64
N LEU A 146 7.24 -6.57 -8.61
CA LEU A 146 7.27 -5.67 -7.45
C LEU A 146 8.70 -5.46 -6.96
N LEU A 147 8.94 -4.33 -6.30
CA LEU A 147 10.17 -4.10 -5.56
C LEU A 147 10.01 -4.63 -4.13
N HIS A 148 10.93 -5.52 -3.72
CA HIS A 148 10.89 -6.13 -2.39
C HIS A 148 12.28 -6.16 -1.75
N GLY A 149 12.42 -5.47 -0.62
CA GLY A 149 13.65 -5.45 0.16
C GLY A 149 14.81 -4.72 -0.54
N PHE A 150 16.00 -4.91 -0.01
CA PHE A 150 17.25 -4.39 -0.58
C PHE A 150 17.99 -5.47 -1.36
N MET A 151 18.74 -5.04 -2.36
CA MET A 151 19.66 -5.90 -3.10
C MET A 151 20.71 -6.49 -2.15
N PRO A 152 21.15 -7.75 -2.32
CA PRO A 152 22.26 -8.33 -1.53
C PRO A 152 23.50 -7.44 -1.56
N ALA A 153 24.25 -7.37 -0.46
CA ALA A 153 25.34 -6.43 -0.27
C ALA A 153 26.41 -6.50 -1.39
N MET A 154 26.81 -7.71 -1.80
CA MET A 154 27.76 -7.88 -2.90
C MET A 154 27.24 -7.32 -4.21
N ALA A 155 26.02 -7.62 -4.58
CA ALA A 155 25.40 -7.12 -5.80
C ALA A 155 25.21 -5.58 -5.75
N LEU A 156 24.88 -5.04 -4.59
CA LEU A 156 24.77 -3.59 -4.40
C LEU A 156 26.14 -2.91 -4.56
N LYS A 157 27.19 -3.45 -3.94
CA LYS A 157 28.57 -2.93 -4.12
C LYS A 157 29.02 -2.96 -5.60
N GLU A 158 28.70 -4.04 -6.30
CA GLU A 158 28.98 -4.14 -7.73
C GLU A 158 28.28 -3.04 -8.51
N ARG A 159 27.00 -2.77 -8.24
CA ARG A 159 26.25 -1.68 -8.87
C ARG A 159 26.81 -0.31 -8.51
N LEU A 160 27.12 -0.06 -7.24
CA LEU A 160 27.72 1.19 -6.79
C LEU A 160 29.09 1.43 -7.44
N THR A 161 29.84 0.37 -7.75
CA THR A 161 31.14 0.45 -8.42
C THR A 161 31.02 0.60 -9.94
N SER A 162 30.07 -0.07 -10.58
CA SER A 162 29.95 -0.09 -12.04
C SER A 162 29.27 1.14 -12.62
N LEU A 163 28.46 1.86 -11.84
CA LEU A 163 27.69 3.01 -12.31
C LEU A 163 28.31 4.31 -11.80
N ALA A 164 28.94 5.07 -12.68
CA ALA A 164 29.65 6.30 -12.34
C ALA A 164 28.86 7.29 -11.46
N PRO A 165 27.55 7.54 -11.70
CA PRO A 165 26.77 8.42 -10.83
C PRO A 165 26.64 7.96 -9.38
N LEU A 166 26.91 6.67 -9.10
CA LEU A 166 26.78 6.06 -7.77
C LEU A 166 28.11 5.93 -7.02
N HIS A 167 29.25 6.22 -7.64
CA HIS A 167 30.57 5.99 -7.04
C HIS A 167 30.74 6.68 -5.67
N ASN A 168 30.16 7.88 -5.50
CA ASN A 168 30.23 8.62 -4.24
C ASN A 168 29.42 7.99 -3.09
N LEU A 169 28.57 7.02 -3.40
CA LEU A 169 27.77 6.29 -2.41
C LEU A 169 28.52 5.07 -1.86
N LEU A 170 29.54 4.59 -2.55
CA LEU A 170 30.30 3.41 -2.14
C LEU A 170 30.94 3.56 -0.75
N PRO A 171 31.60 4.68 -0.40
CA PRO A 171 32.11 4.89 0.95
C PRO A 171 31.02 4.95 2.03
N ILE A 172 29.81 5.43 1.67
CA ILE A 172 28.67 5.52 2.59
C ILE A 172 28.11 4.13 2.90
N PHE A 173 28.04 3.26 1.89
CA PHE A 173 27.64 1.87 2.07
C PHE A 173 28.71 1.01 2.78
N GLY A 174 29.95 1.34 2.63
CA GLY A 174 31.14 0.82 3.34
C GLY A 174 31.06 -0.64 3.81
N MET A 175 30.74 -0.84 5.09
CA MET A 175 30.64 -2.15 5.73
C MET A 175 29.20 -2.73 5.70
N ASP A 176 28.53 -2.68 4.54
CA ASP A 176 27.19 -3.19 4.31
C ASP A 176 26.11 -2.43 5.13
N ASP A 177 26.35 -1.14 5.34
CA ASP A 177 25.44 -0.27 6.10
C ASP A 177 24.26 0.23 5.24
N TYR A 178 23.24 -0.62 5.10
CA TYR A 178 22.00 -0.23 4.43
C TYR A 178 21.27 0.93 5.13
N ALA A 179 21.31 0.97 6.47
CA ALA A 179 20.66 2.02 7.24
C ALA A 179 21.35 3.36 7.02
N GLY A 180 22.68 3.39 7.01
CA GLY A 180 23.47 4.59 6.68
C GLY A 180 23.22 5.07 5.25
N LEU A 181 23.27 4.17 4.27
CA LEU A 181 22.98 4.49 2.87
C LEU A 181 21.55 5.02 2.69
N TYR A 182 20.55 4.34 3.25
CA TYR A 182 19.17 4.78 3.19
C TYR A 182 18.96 6.14 3.87
N SER A 183 19.53 6.33 5.05
CA SER A 183 19.47 7.60 5.78
C SER A 183 20.14 8.74 5.03
N HIS A 184 21.23 8.46 4.30
CA HIS A 184 21.86 9.44 3.43
C HIS A 184 20.89 9.92 2.35
N PHE A 185 20.30 8.99 1.60
CA PHE A 185 19.33 9.34 0.55
C PHE A 185 18.14 10.14 1.08
N MET A 186 17.58 9.73 2.23
CA MET A 186 16.41 10.38 2.82
C MET A 186 16.67 11.79 3.36
N ARG A 187 17.95 12.20 3.46
CA ARG A 187 18.37 13.55 3.90
C ARG A 187 18.85 14.44 2.77
N LEU A 188 18.96 13.91 1.55
CA LEU A 188 19.32 14.72 0.40
C LEU A 188 18.25 15.79 0.15
N ASP A 189 18.68 17.00 -0.14
CA ASP A 189 17.80 17.98 -0.75
C ASP A 189 17.53 17.61 -2.23
N GLN A 190 16.57 18.31 -2.85
CA GLN A 190 16.17 18.00 -4.23
C GLN A 190 17.34 18.14 -5.22
N SER A 191 18.21 19.13 -5.03
CA SER A 191 19.35 19.36 -5.94
C SER A 191 20.36 18.24 -5.87
N ALA A 192 20.68 17.78 -4.65
CA ALA A 192 21.62 16.67 -4.45
C ALA A 192 21.02 15.33 -4.93
N ALA A 193 19.73 15.11 -4.71
CA ALA A 193 19.04 13.95 -5.26
C ALA A 193 19.04 13.96 -6.79
N ASP A 194 18.73 15.07 -7.41
CA ASP A 194 18.74 15.26 -8.87
C ASP A 194 20.12 15.04 -9.47
N ALA A 195 21.19 15.44 -8.78
CA ALA A 195 22.56 15.24 -9.24
C ALA A 195 22.95 13.75 -9.38
N ILE A 196 22.31 12.87 -8.60
CA ILE A 196 22.48 11.42 -8.68
C ILE A 196 21.48 10.80 -9.66
N LEU A 197 20.19 11.16 -9.53
CA LEU A 197 19.11 10.48 -10.23
C LEU A 197 19.03 10.82 -11.73
N LYS A 198 19.29 12.08 -12.13
CA LYS A 198 19.23 12.47 -13.55
C LYS A 198 20.24 11.74 -14.42
N PRO A 199 21.53 11.60 -14.03
CA PRO A 199 22.48 10.79 -14.78
C PRO A 199 22.12 9.30 -14.82
N LEU A 200 21.56 8.75 -13.73
CA LEU A 200 21.08 7.36 -13.71
C LEU A 200 19.91 7.14 -14.67
N LEU A 201 18.97 8.09 -14.69
CA LEU A 201 17.83 8.01 -15.60
C LEU A 201 18.29 8.06 -17.06
N ALA A 202 19.27 8.90 -17.38
CA ALA A 202 19.85 8.95 -18.72
C ALA A 202 20.45 7.60 -19.14
N LEU A 203 21.21 6.94 -18.25
CA LEU A 203 21.77 5.60 -18.49
C LEU A 203 20.72 4.49 -18.61
N ALA A 204 19.54 4.65 -18.02
CA ALA A 204 18.48 3.65 -18.06
C ALA A 204 17.61 3.73 -19.34
N VAL A 205 17.70 4.82 -20.10
CA VAL A 205 16.93 5.07 -21.32
C VAL A 205 17.74 4.72 -22.59
N GLU A 206 19.07 4.59 -22.47
CA GLU A 206 19.95 4.06 -23.53
C GLU A 206 19.87 2.51 -23.62
#